data_b0fd4a6b7e96eae974121ed4d1dd8f1c
#
_entry.id   b0fd4a6b7e96eae974121ed4d1dd8f1c
#
_cell.length_a   1.000
_cell.length_b   1.000
_cell.length_c   1.000
_cell.angle_alpha   90.00
_cell.angle_beta   90.00
_cell.angle_gamma   90.00
#
_symmetry.space_group_name_H-M   'P 1'
#
loop_
_entity.id
_entity.type
_entity.pdbx_description
1 polymer ?
#
loop_
_entity_poly.entity_id
_entity_poly.type
_entity_poly.pdbx_seq_one_letter_code
_entity_poly.pdbx_strand_id
1 'polypeptide(L)'
;EALFDNCVVADNATKSTTTYNCGGLWADGAKLLRINNCTFSNNKASGVAPCIYVFGDTGGKTNVLISNTTISGNSVNPEHATLNGGGIYVRENGNLVIVNSTVCGNHSGKGGGIAVYGKVDKPSKAVIVSCTIAGNTTVTAGNGAGLQQAAVGGAIEVYNTLISGNTTDGAADDVAWFKDASYKVANSIIGGTVYNADGMAVAGAAFDPASMLSPLGDNGGATKTCVLLGDANPARQYGMSASELKILGETLDPAFGEAVSAIDQTGASRTGKTVIGAVVK
;
A
#
# COMPACT_ATOMS: atom_id res chain seq x y z
N GLU A 1 -7.51 -21.45 2.83
CA GLU A 1 -7.55 -20.43 1.79
C GLU A 1 -8.92 -19.74 1.84
N ALA A 2 -8.94 -18.40 1.75
CA ALA A 2 -10.17 -17.60 1.73
C ALA A 2 -10.09 -16.56 0.61
N LEU A 3 -11.25 -16.19 0.04
CA LEU A 3 -11.36 -15.21 -1.03
C LEU A 3 -12.44 -14.18 -0.70
N PHE A 4 -12.06 -12.90 -0.77
CA PHE A 4 -12.98 -11.76 -0.92
C PHE A 4 -12.87 -11.28 -2.36
N ASP A 5 -13.93 -11.33 -3.12
CA ASP A 5 -13.98 -10.86 -4.50
C ASP A 5 -15.20 -9.98 -4.72
N ASN A 6 -14.99 -8.81 -5.35
CA ASN A 6 -16.02 -7.81 -5.59
C ASN A 6 -16.81 -7.40 -4.32
N CYS A 7 -16.13 -7.32 -3.18
CA CYS A 7 -16.74 -7.02 -1.89
C CYS A 7 -16.55 -5.55 -1.48
N VAL A 8 -17.51 -5.05 -0.69
CA VAL A 8 -17.40 -3.76 -0.03
C VAL A 8 -17.43 -3.98 1.50
N VAL A 9 -16.38 -3.52 2.18
CA VAL A 9 -16.27 -3.49 3.64
C VAL A 9 -16.15 -2.02 4.05
N ALA A 10 -17.24 -1.41 4.47
CA ALA A 10 -17.29 0.03 4.67
C ALA A 10 -18.06 0.43 5.93
N ASP A 11 -17.70 1.61 6.45
CA ASP A 11 -18.40 2.31 7.52
C ASP A 11 -18.53 1.51 8.83
N ASN A 12 -17.62 0.54 9.04
CA ASN A 12 -17.57 -0.23 10.27
C ASN A 12 -16.77 0.53 11.34
N ALA A 13 -17.20 0.40 12.60
CA ALA A 13 -16.51 1.05 13.71
C ALA A 13 -16.41 0.12 14.92
N THR A 14 -15.20 0.03 15.50
CA THR A 14 -15.02 -0.63 16.78
C THR A 14 -15.13 0.38 17.92
N LYS A 15 -15.78 -0.04 19.01
CA LYS A 15 -15.93 0.75 20.25
C LYS A 15 -15.10 0.19 21.41
N SER A 16 -14.19 -0.74 21.11
CA SER A 16 -13.37 -1.38 22.13
C SER A 16 -12.39 -0.40 22.75
N THR A 17 -12.15 -0.52 24.03
CA THR A 17 -11.09 0.21 24.76
C THR A 17 -9.75 -0.52 24.72
N THR A 18 -9.69 -1.70 24.08
CA THR A 18 -8.45 -2.47 23.94
C THR A 18 -7.61 -1.95 22.76
N THR A 19 -6.30 -2.05 22.90
CA THR A 19 -5.36 -1.62 21.85
C THR A 19 -5.31 -2.55 20.62
N TYR A 20 -5.84 -3.75 20.75
CA TYR A 20 -5.87 -4.75 19.67
C TYR A 20 -7.29 -4.93 19.15
N ASN A 21 -7.66 -4.14 18.18
CA ASN A 21 -8.90 -4.27 17.42
C ASN A 21 -8.71 -3.72 16.01
N CYS A 22 -9.52 -4.19 15.07
CA CYS A 22 -9.49 -3.84 13.67
C CYS A 22 -10.87 -3.41 13.21
N GLY A 23 -10.98 -2.35 12.42
CA GLY A 23 -12.27 -1.84 11.96
C GLY A 23 -12.85 -2.61 10.78
N GLY A 24 -12.00 -3.17 9.92
CA GLY A 24 -12.43 -3.87 8.72
C GLY A 24 -12.19 -5.38 8.75
N LEU A 25 -10.94 -5.81 8.58
CA LEU A 25 -10.57 -7.21 8.42
C LEU A 25 -9.32 -7.57 9.25
N TRP A 26 -9.44 -8.56 10.10
CA TRP A 26 -8.31 -9.15 10.84
C TRP A 26 -7.99 -10.52 10.26
N ALA A 27 -6.79 -10.67 9.68
CA ALA A 27 -6.26 -11.94 9.20
C ALA A 27 -5.16 -12.44 10.15
N ASP A 28 -5.36 -13.60 10.77
CA ASP A 28 -4.39 -14.27 11.66
C ASP A 28 -4.28 -15.74 11.30
N GLY A 29 -3.04 -16.24 11.10
CA GLY A 29 -2.77 -17.63 10.76
C GLY A 29 -3.31 -18.09 9.40
N ALA A 30 -3.68 -17.17 8.53
CA ALA A 30 -4.22 -17.51 7.22
C ALA A 30 -3.10 -18.03 6.29
N LYS A 31 -3.21 -19.27 5.82
CA LYS A 31 -2.26 -19.82 4.84
C LYS A 31 -2.22 -18.98 3.57
N LEU A 32 -3.40 -18.57 3.08
CA LEU A 32 -3.56 -17.59 2.01
C LEU A 32 -4.96 -16.98 2.06
N LEU A 33 -5.00 -15.65 2.15
CA LEU A 33 -6.20 -14.84 1.97
C LEU A 33 -6.04 -14.00 0.71
N ARG A 34 -7.00 -14.09 -0.21
CA ARG A 34 -7.06 -13.27 -1.43
C ARG A 34 -8.14 -12.22 -1.29
N ILE A 35 -7.82 -10.99 -1.68
CA ILE A 35 -8.73 -9.84 -1.73
C ILE A 35 -8.61 -9.24 -3.12
N ASN A 36 -9.65 -9.32 -3.93
CA ASN A 36 -9.64 -8.86 -5.31
C ASN A 36 -10.87 -7.99 -5.63
N ASN A 37 -10.66 -6.93 -6.39
CA ASN A 37 -11.73 -6.00 -6.82
C ASN A 37 -12.59 -5.47 -5.65
N CYS A 38 -12.00 -5.27 -4.48
CA CYS A 38 -12.73 -4.90 -3.27
C CYS A 38 -12.59 -3.41 -2.94
N THR A 39 -13.52 -2.91 -2.15
CA THR A 39 -13.43 -1.58 -1.53
C THR A 39 -13.48 -1.71 -0.01
N PHE A 40 -12.45 -1.20 0.65
CA PHE A 40 -12.39 -1.07 2.10
C PHE A 40 -12.37 0.43 2.44
N SER A 41 -13.49 0.96 2.95
CA SER A 41 -13.58 2.41 3.12
C SER A 41 -14.25 2.86 4.42
N ASN A 42 -13.76 3.98 4.95
CA ASN A 42 -14.32 4.66 6.12
C ASN A 42 -14.43 3.79 7.37
N ASN A 43 -13.65 2.72 7.48
CA ASN A 43 -13.65 1.88 8.67
C ASN A 43 -12.86 2.59 9.79
N LYS A 44 -13.34 2.48 11.03
CA LYS A 44 -12.74 3.14 12.20
C LYS A 44 -12.38 2.12 13.27
N ALA A 45 -11.17 2.24 13.83
CA ALA A 45 -10.76 1.44 14.96
C ALA A 45 -10.35 2.31 16.15
N SER A 46 -10.64 1.82 17.35
CA SER A 46 -10.08 2.37 18.59
C SER A 46 -8.72 1.78 18.92
N GLY A 47 -8.23 0.82 18.12
CA GLY A 47 -6.95 0.13 18.30
C GLY A 47 -6.09 0.16 17.04
N VAL A 48 -5.18 -0.81 16.91
CA VAL A 48 -4.30 -0.96 15.75
C VAL A 48 -5.11 -1.34 14.50
N ALA A 49 -4.64 -0.90 13.33
CA ALA A 49 -5.19 -1.24 12.01
C ALA A 49 -6.70 -0.94 11.84
N PRO A 50 -7.08 0.30 11.59
CA PRO A 50 -8.49 0.64 11.37
C PRO A 50 -9.13 -0.10 10.20
N CYS A 51 -8.36 -0.62 9.23
CA CYS A 51 -8.93 -1.28 8.08
C CYS A 51 -8.49 -2.76 7.95
N ILE A 52 -7.25 -3.04 7.55
CA ILE A 52 -6.76 -4.41 7.34
C ILE A 52 -5.58 -4.70 8.26
N TYR A 53 -5.68 -5.73 9.07
CA TYR A 53 -4.61 -6.22 9.94
C TYR A 53 -4.14 -7.60 9.50
N VAL A 54 -2.87 -7.70 9.14
CA VAL A 54 -2.21 -8.93 8.72
C VAL A 54 -1.24 -9.36 9.82
N PHE A 55 -1.59 -10.40 10.55
CA PHE A 55 -0.88 -10.80 11.76
C PHE A 55 -0.71 -12.32 11.82
N GLY A 56 0.42 -12.83 12.25
CA GLY A 56 0.70 -14.26 12.29
C GLY A 56 1.29 -14.77 13.59
N ASP A 57 0.83 -14.28 14.76
CA ASP A 57 1.43 -14.62 16.05
C ASP A 57 1.07 -16.03 16.54
N THR A 58 -0.20 -16.39 16.54
CA THR A 58 -0.71 -17.63 17.13
C THR A 58 -0.85 -18.77 16.14
N GLY A 59 -1.20 -18.48 14.90
CA GLY A 59 -1.47 -19.46 13.84
C GLY A 59 -0.29 -19.72 12.88
N GLY A 60 0.86 -19.09 13.10
CA GLY A 60 2.00 -19.13 12.17
C GLY A 60 1.94 -18.00 11.14
N LYS A 61 2.58 -18.18 9.99
CA LYS A 61 2.61 -17.15 8.95
C LYS A 61 1.21 -16.86 8.39
N THR A 62 0.90 -15.57 8.26
CA THR A 62 -0.30 -15.10 7.56
C THR A 62 0.09 -14.51 6.22
N ASN A 63 -0.46 -15.06 5.13
CA ASN A 63 -0.21 -14.57 3.78
C ASN A 63 -1.48 -13.92 3.22
N VAL A 64 -1.35 -12.67 2.77
CA VAL A 64 -2.45 -11.89 2.17
C VAL A 64 -2.02 -11.37 0.81
N LEU A 65 -2.82 -11.66 -0.23
CA LEU A 65 -2.71 -11.08 -1.56
C LEU A 65 -3.87 -10.12 -1.78
N ILE A 66 -3.56 -8.87 -2.03
CA ILE A 66 -4.53 -7.82 -2.39
C ILE A 66 -4.30 -7.41 -3.84
N SER A 67 -5.36 -7.41 -4.65
CA SER A 67 -5.30 -6.96 -6.04
C SER A 67 -6.49 -6.10 -6.42
N ASN A 68 -6.28 -5.13 -7.32
CA ASN A 68 -7.35 -4.30 -7.92
C ASN A 68 -8.29 -3.65 -6.87
N THR A 69 -7.76 -3.33 -5.70
CA THR A 69 -8.57 -2.99 -4.51
C THR A 69 -8.31 -1.53 -4.09
N THR A 70 -9.36 -0.88 -3.62
CA THR A 70 -9.26 0.47 -3.03
C THR A 70 -9.42 0.40 -1.53
N ILE A 71 -8.46 0.99 -0.81
CA ILE A 71 -8.42 1.09 0.65
C ILE A 71 -8.38 2.57 1.01
N SER A 72 -9.49 3.16 1.46
CA SER A 72 -9.59 4.61 1.55
C SER A 72 -10.40 5.14 2.73
N GLY A 73 -9.98 6.29 3.27
CA GLY A 73 -10.72 6.99 4.33
C GLY A 73 -10.81 6.26 5.66
N ASN A 74 -10.01 5.23 5.87
CA ASN A 74 -10.01 4.47 7.12
C ASN A 74 -9.20 5.22 8.18
N SER A 75 -9.64 5.20 9.45
CA SER A 75 -9.04 6.02 10.49
C SER A 75 -8.98 5.37 11.86
N VAL A 76 -7.90 5.61 12.60
CA VAL A 76 -7.89 5.40 14.05
C VAL A 76 -8.70 6.48 14.77
N ASN A 77 -9.23 6.14 15.94
CA ASN A 77 -9.79 7.15 16.82
C ASN A 77 -8.67 8.13 17.25
N PRO A 78 -8.88 9.46 17.12
CA PRO A 78 -7.87 10.47 17.50
C PRO A 78 -7.31 10.33 18.91
N GLU A 79 -8.06 9.76 19.85
CA GLU A 79 -7.62 9.51 21.23
C GLU A 79 -6.47 8.46 21.30
N HIS A 80 -6.22 7.72 20.21
CA HIS A 80 -5.21 6.67 20.11
C HIS A 80 -4.11 6.98 19.07
N ALA A 81 -3.65 8.22 19.05
CA ALA A 81 -2.67 8.76 18.09
C ALA A 81 -1.29 8.07 18.03
N THR A 82 -1.05 7.07 18.86
CA THR A 82 0.23 6.31 18.86
C THR A 82 0.18 5.02 18.05
N LEU A 83 -0.97 4.67 17.46
CA LEU A 83 -1.19 3.39 16.81
C LEU A 83 -0.77 3.39 15.34
N ASN A 84 -0.39 2.21 14.82
CA ASN A 84 0.16 2.04 13.48
C ASN A 84 -0.89 1.54 12.48
N GLY A 85 -0.70 1.92 11.19
CA GLY A 85 -1.39 1.34 10.05
C GLY A 85 -2.81 1.84 9.84
N GLY A 86 -2.99 2.96 9.13
CA GLY A 86 -4.32 3.51 8.81
C GLY A 86 -5.10 2.63 7.84
N GLY A 87 -4.52 2.31 6.70
CA GLY A 87 -5.10 1.41 5.70
C GLY A 87 -4.76 -0.05 5.99
N ILE A 88 -3.47 -0.39 6.01
CA ILE A 88 -3.00 -1.77 6.24
C ILE A 88 -1.91 -1.77 7.32
N TYR A 89 -2.01 -2.70 8.25
CA TYR A 89 -0.94 -3.00 9.19
C TYR A 89 -0.48 -4.44 9.06
N VAL A 90 0.77 -4.63 8.66
CA VAL A 90 1.43 -5.94 8.55
C VAL A 90 2.33 -6.13 9.75
N ARG A 91 2.11 -7.17 10.53
CA ARG A 91 2.82 -7.37 11.80
C ARG A 91 3.18 -8.83 12.01
N GLU A 92 4.32 -9.04 12.65
CA GLU A 92 4.83 -10.31 13.19
C GLU A 92 4.37 -11.58 12.46
N ASN A 93 5.22 -12.14 11.59
CA ASN A 93 4.92 -13.24 10.67
C ASN A 93 3.84 -12.93 9.61
N GLY A 94 3.44 -11.66 9.46
CA GLY A 94 2.54 -11.23 8.39
C GLY A 94 3.30 -11.04 7.07
N ASN A 95 2.74 -11.56 5.98
CA ASN A 95 3.22 -11.35 4.63
C ASN A 95 2.10 -10.73 3.78
N LEU A 96 2.41 -9.62 3.13
CA LEU A 96 1.51 -8.92 2.22
C LEU A 96 2.12 -8.86 0.83
N VAL A 97 1.35 -9.22 -0.18
CA VAL A 97 1.57 -8.77 -1.56
C VAL A 97 0.37 -7.92 -1.95
N ILE A 98 0.62 -6.70 -2.41
CA ILE A 98 -0.43 -5.82 -2.91
C ILE A 98 -0.08 -5.34 -4.31
N VAL A 99 -1.00 -5.52 -5.26
CA VAL A 99 -0.79 -5.19 -6.67
C VAL A 99 -1.97 -4.39 -7.23
N ASN A 100 -1.69 -3.50 -8.20
CA ASN A 100 -2.72 -2.74 -8.93
C ASN A 100 -3.78 -2.13 -8.00
N SER A 101 -3.39 -1.54 -6.89
CA SER A 101 -4.32 -1.10 -5.85
C SER A 101 -4.07 0.35 -5.43
N THR A 102 -5.12 0.99 -4.95
CA THR A 102 -5.07 2.38 -4.46
C THR A 102 -5.28 2.42 -2.95
N VAL A 103 -4.32 3.00 -2.21
CA VAL A 103 -4.38 3.22 -0.76
C VAL A 103 -4.37 4.73 -0.52
N CYS A 104 -5.52 5.32 -0.18
CA CYS A 104 -5.68 6.77 -0.24
C CYS A 104 -6.52 7.33 0.91
N GLY A 105 -6.08 8.48 1.45
CA GLY A 105 -6.87 9.22 2.43
C GLY A 105 -7.07 8.49 3.78
N ASN A 106 -6.22 7.54 4.12
CA ASN A 106 -6.28 6.85 5.41
C ASN A 106 -5.52 7.66 6.47
N HIS A 107 -5.92 7.51 7.74
CA HIS A 107 -5.36 8.26 8.86
C HIS A 107 -5.00 7.37 10.05
N SER A 108 -3.82 7.58 10.63
CA SER A 108 -3.40 6.89 11.86
C SER A 108 -2.39 7.71 12.66
N GLY A 109 -1.95 7.18 13.79
CA GLY A 109 -0.84 7.77 14.54
C GLY A 109 0.48 7.72 13.78
N LYS A 110 0.72 6.58 13.09
CA LYS A 110 1.93 6.27 12.31
C LYS A 110 1.58 5.36 11.15
N GLY A 111 2.25 5.49 9.99
CA GLY A 111 1.98 4.68 8.82
C GLY A 111 0.54 4.80 8.33
N GLY A 112 0.12 6.00 7.91
CA GLY A 112 -1.26 6.30 7.55
C GLY A 112 -1.83 5.40 6.45
N GLY A 113 -1.06 5.12 5.40
CA GLY A 113 -1.42 4.18 4.36
C GLY A 113 -1.12 2.73 4.74
N ILE A 114 0.16 2.37 4.79
CA ILE A 114 0.64 1.02 5.09
C ILE A 114 1.74 1.10 6.15
N ALA A 115 1.66 0.25 7.19
CA ALA A 115 2.74 0.05 8.15
C ALA A 115 3.20 -1.40 8.17
N VAL A 116 4.52 -1.63 8.27
CA VAL A 116 5.12 -2.96 8.35
C VAL A 116 6.02 -3.05 9.58
N TYR A 117 5.66 -3.94 10.49
CA TYR A 117 6.38 -4.20 11.73
C TYR A 117 6.74 -5.68 11.82
N GLY A 118 8.02 -5.99 11.96
CA GLY A 118 8.49 -7.34 12.24
C GLY A 118 9.54 -7.33 13.34
N LYS A 119 9.55 -8.35 14.16
CA LYS A 119 10.67 -8.69 15.04
C LYS A 119 11.67 -9.55 14.30
N VAL A 120 12.89 -9.67 14.80
CA VAL A 120 13.93 -10.51 14.20
C VAL A 120 13.52 -11.99 14.18
N ASP A 121 12.88 -12.44 15.24
CA ASP A 121 12.35 -13.80 15.41
C ASP A 121 10.97 -14.02 14.78
N LYS A 122 10.25 -12.95 14.47
CA LYS A 122 8.94 -12.94 13.80
C LYS A 122 8.92 -11.90 12.67
N PRO A 123 9.68 -12.14 11.58
CA PRO A 123 9.80 -11.17 10.51
C PRO A 123 8.49 -11.02 9.72
N SER A 124 8.28 -9.83 9.21
CA SER A 124 7.16 -9.50 8.32
C SER A 124 7.66 -8.99 6.99
N LYS A 125 6.88 -9.18 5.94
CA LYS A 125 7.22 -8.68 4.60
C LYS A 125 6.03 -8.04 3.91
N ALA A 126 6.27 -6.92 3.22
CA ALA A 126 5.34 -6.36 2.25
C ALA A 126 6.01 -6.20 0.89
N VAL A 127 5.34 -6.66 -0.17
CA VAL A 127 5.71 -6.43 -1.56
C VAL A 127 4.59 -5.62 -2.21
N ILE A 128 4.94 -4.45 -2.71
CA ILE A 128 4.01 -3.43 -3.23
C ILE A 128 4.33 -3.21 -4.71
N VAL A 129 3.41 -3.55 -5.59
CA VAL A 129 3.64 -3.51 -7.05
C VAL A 129 2.53 -2.77 -7.77
N SER A 130 2.89 -1.83 -8.64
CA SER A 130 1.92 -1.08 -9.46
C SER A 130 0.79 -0.46 -8.64
N CYS A 131 1.10 0.09 -7.46
CA CYS A 131 0.13 0.70 -6.56
C CYS A 131 0.22 2.24 -6.58
N THR A 132 -0.85 2.88 -6.12
CA THR A 132 -0.86 4.31 -5.81
C THR A 132 -1.19 4.50 -4.33
N ILE A 133 -0.25 5.10 -3.57
CA ILE A 133 -0.38 5.38 -2.14
C ILE A 133 -0.30 6.89 -1.95
N ALA A 134 -1.45 7.55 -1.73
CA ALA A 134 -1.51 9.00 -1.77
C ALA A 134 -2.52 9.60 -0.79
N GLY A 135 -2.27 10.82 -0.34
CA GLY A 135 -3.20 11.56 0.52
C GLY A 135 -3.45 10.94 1.89
N ASN A 136 -2.61 9.99 2.31
CA ASN A 136 -2.70 9.42 3.66
C ASN A 136 -2.05 10.37 4.66
N THR A 137 -2.50 10.32 5.92
CA THR A 137 -2.05 11.25 6.96
C THR A 137 -1.68 10.53 8.25
N THR A 138 -0.74 11.12 9.00
CA THR A 138 -0.38 10.68 10.35
C THR A 138 -0.38 11.85 11.34
N VAL A 139 -0.41 11.52 12.63
CA VAL A 139 -0.28 12.50 13.73
C VAL A 139 1.18 12.75 14.09
N THR A 140 2.03 11.74 13.94
CA THR A 140 3.43 11.81 14.38
C THR A 140 4.37 11.92 13.18
N ALA A 141 5.03 13.05 13.05
CA ALA A 141 5.97 13.32 11.95
C ALA A 141 7.15 12.33 11.91
N GLY A 142 7.64 12.08 10.67
CA GLY A 142 8.76 11.17 10.43
C GLY A 142 8.43 9.69 10.58
N ASN A 143 7.13 9.36 10.56
CA ASN A 143 6.66 7.97 10.65
C ASN A 143 5.98 7.48 9.36
N GLY A 144 6.22 8.15 8.23
CA GLY A 144 5.78 7.73 6.91
C GLY A 144 4.27 7.68 6.77
N ALA A 145 3.64 8.81 6.48
CA ALA A 145 2.19 8.88 6.32
C ALA A 145 1.68 7.98 5.19
N GLY A 146 2.47 7.78 4.12
CA GLY A 146 2.16 6.82 3.06
C GLY A 146 2.57 5.40 3.42
N LEU A 147 3.85 5.19 3.75
CA LEU A 147 4.45 3.89 4.02
C LEU A 147 5.43 3.97 5.20
N GLN A 148 5.24 3.13 6.19
CA GLN A 148 6.12 3.02 7.33
C GLN A 148 6.78 1.63 7.41
N GLN A 149 8.12 1.61 7.51
CA GLN A 149 8.87 0.47 8.01
C GLN A 149 9.14 0.69 9.50
N ALA A 150 8.41 -0.01 10.36
CA ALA A 150 8.32 0.33 11.78
C ALA A 150 9.32 -0.41 12.68
N ALA A 151 10.04 -1.41 12.16
CA ALA A 151 11.05 -2.17 12.91
C ALA A 151 12.00 -2.93 11.98
N VAL A 152 13.14 -3.38 12.53
CA VAL A 152 14.23 -4.07 11.82
C VAL A 152 13.81 -5.38 11.13
N GLY A 153 12.84 -6.11 11.71
CA GLY A 153 12.31 -7.35 11.11
C GLY A 153 11.21 -7.14 10.08
N GLY A 154 10.88 -5.88 9.75
CA GLY A 154 9.93 -5.56 8.70
C GLY A 154 10.64 -5.33 7.36
N ALA A 155 10.50 -6.22 6.38
CA ALA A 155 11.06 -6.06 5.04
C ALA A 155 10.03 -5.45 4.08
N ILE A 156 10.46 -4.51 3.23
CA ILE A 156 9.58 -3.84 2.25
C ILE A 156 10.24 -3.83 0.87
N GLU A 157 9.48 -4.25 -0.14
CA GLU A 157 9.87 -4.13 -1.54
C GLU A 157 8.81 -3.32 -2.30
N VAL A 158 9.24 -2.31 -3.04
CA VAL A 158 8.39 -1.37 -3.78
C VAL A 158 8.79 -1.38 -5.25
N TYR A 159 7.87 -1.75 -6.12
CA TYR A 159 8.08 -1.83 -7.56
C TYR A 159 6.96 -1.13 -8.31
N ASN A 160 7.31 -0.35 -9.32
CA ASN A 160 6.34 0.30 -10.22
C ASN A 160 5.23 1.09 -9.47
N THR A 161 5.54 1.63 -8.31
CA THR A 161 4.56 2.17 -7.36
C THR A 161 4.77 3.67 -7.13
N LEU A 162 3.66 4.39 -7.04
CA LEU A 162 3.62 5.81 -6.69
C LEU A 162 3.27 5.97 -5.21
N ILE A 163 4.17 6.56 -4.41
CA ILE A 163 3.95 6.93 -3.01
C ILE A 163 4.23 8.43 -2.90
N SER A 164 3.19 9.27 -2.96
CA SER A 164 3.38 10.71 -2.97
C SER A 164 2.15 11.48 -2.49
N GLY A 165 2.38 12.65 -1.91
CA GLY A 165 1.32 13.50 -1.38
C GLY A 165 0.76 13.03 -0.03
N ASN A 166 1.51 12.21 0.70
CA ASN A 166 1.16 11.80 2.05
C ASN A 166 1.78 12.78 3.06
N THR A 167 1.07 13.13 4.13
CA THR A 167 1.47 14.24 5.00
C THR A 167 1.27 13.97 6.48
N THR A 168 2.08 14.65 7.29
CA THR A 168 1.86 14.82 8.73
C THR A 168 1.73 16.32 9.02
N ASP A 169 0.61 16.76 9.58
CA ASP A 169 0.30 18.17 9.83
C ASP A 169 0.53 19.06 8.59
N GLY A 170 0.20 18.55 7.40
CA GLY A 170 0.38 19.24 6.12
C GLY A 170 1.80 19.23 5.56
N ALA A 171 2.80 18.77 6.30
CA ALA A 171 4.15 18.59 5.81
C ALA A 171 4.31 17.21 5.11
N ALA A 172 5.10 17.16 4.04
CA ALA A 172 5.37 15.90 3.32
C ALA A 172 6.03 14.86 4.23
N ASP A 173 5.44 13.66 4.28
CA ASP A 173 5.90 12.53 5.09
C ASP A 173 5.55 11.19 4.38
N ASP A 174 6.04 11.04 3.17
CA ASP A 174 5.61 9.94 2.29
C ASP A 174 6.08 8.57 2.78
N VAL A 175 7.34 8.43 3.18
CA VAL A 175 7.92 7.14 3.60
C VAL A 175 8.88 7.31 4.76
N ALA A 176 8.80 6.41 5.74
CA ALA A 176 9.80 6.25 6.80
C ALA A 176 10.44 4.87 6.74
N TRP A 177 11.77 4.84 6.56
CA TRP A 177 12.58 3.63 6.60
C TRP A 177 13.18 3.42 7.99
N PHE A 178 13.07 2.21 8.52
CA PHE A 178 13.70 1.87 9.78
C PHE A 178 15.20 1.59 9.57
N LYS A 179 16.06 2.11 10.44
CA LYS A 179 17.50 1.90 10.37
C LYS A 179 17.82 0.39 10.39
N ASP A 180 18.72 -0.03 9.51
CA ASP A 180 19.20 -1.42 9.36
C ASP A 180 18.13 -2.44 8.93
N ALA A 181 16.92 -2.01 8.60
CA ALA A 181 15.92 -2.90 8.03
C ALA A 181 16.07 -3.03 6.51
N SER A 182 15.63 -4.18 5.97
CA SER A 182 15.72 -4.45 4.54
C SER A 182 14.62 -3.74 3.76
N TYR A 183 14.99 -2.98 2.74
CA TYR A 183 14.04 -2.42 1.77
C TYR A 183 14.62 -2.42 0.35
N LYS A 184 13.73 -2.40 -0.64
CA LYS A 184 14.06 -2.25 -2.05
C LYS A 184 13.06 -1.32 -2.73
N VAL A 185 13.55 -0.44 -3.60
CA VAL A 185 12.71 0.45 -4.43
C VAL A 185 13.21 0.35 -5.86
N ALA A 186 12.32 0.12 -6.83
CA ALA A 186 12.67 0.14 -8.25
C ALA A 186 11.50 0.64 -9.11
N ASN A 187 11.80 1.36 -10.18
CA ASN A 187 10.82 1.94 -11.12
C ASN A 187 9.64 2.62 -10.40
N SER A 188 9.91 3.42 -9.39
CA SER A 188 8.88 3.94 -8.48
C SER A 188 9.05 5.42 -8.23
N ILE A 189 8.01 6.06 -7.73
CA ILE A 189 8.07 7.46 -7.26
C ILE A 189 7.81 7.46 -5.76
N ILE A 190 8.73 8.11 -5.01
CA ILE A 190 8.57 8.35 -3.58
C ILE A 190 8.73 9.84 -3.31
N GLY A 191 7.71 10.46 -2.75
CA GLY A 191 7.62 11.91 -2.62
C GLY A 191 7.66 12.56 -4.00
N GLY A 192 8.61 13.46 -4.21
CA GLY A 192 8.87 14.06 -5.51
C GLY A 192 9.92 13.35 -6.34
N THR A 193 10.56 12.29 -5.83
CA THR A 193 11.72 11.63 -6.46
C THR A 193 11.30 10.42 -7.29
N VAL A 194 11.75 10.38 -8.55
CA VAL A 194 11.59 9.24 -9.45
C VAL A 194 12.79 8.32 -9.32
N TYR A 195 12.56 7.03 -9.13
CA TYR A 195 13.59 5.98 -9.04
C TYR A 195 13.55 5.06 -10.25
N ASN A 196 14.72 4.75 -10.84
CA ASN A 196 14.87 3.82 -11.94
C ASN A 196 14.84 2.34 -11.50
N ALA A 197 15.12 1.43 -12.44
CA ALA A 197 15.15 -0.01 -12.18
C ALA A 197 16.20 -0.44 -11.13
N ASP A 198 17.30 0.30 -11.02
CA ASP A 198 18.38 0.04 -10.06
C ASP A 198 18.12 0.70 -8.68
N GLY A 199 16.99 1.39 -8.54
CA GLY A 199 16.65 2.14 -7.32
C GLY A 199 17.42 3.44 -7.16
N MET A 200 17.99 3.99 -8.24
CA MET A 200 18.68 5.28 -8.23
C MET A 200 17.75 6.41 -8.65
N ALA A 201 17.91 7.57 -8.03
CA ALA A 201 17.16 8.76 -8.39
C ALA A 201 17.47 9.21 -9.83
N VAL A 202 16.44 9.50 -10.61
CA VAL A 202 16.55 9.99 -11.98
C VAL A 202 16.72 11.51 -11.97
N ALA A 203 17.88 11.99 -12.41
CA ALA A 203 18.17 13.40 -12.45
C ALA A 203 17.22 14.15 -13.41
N GLY A 204 16.67 15.27 -12.94
CA GLY A 204 15.76 16.12 -13.74
C GLY A 204 14.32 15.60 -13.85
N ALA A 205 14.01 14.41 -13.35
CA ALA A 205 12.64 13.92 -13.23
C ALA A 205 12.08 14.22 -11.82
N ALA A 206 11.01 14.99 -11.76
CA ALA A 206 10.33 15.34 -10.51
C ALA A 206 8.84 15.15 -10.64
N PHE A 207 8.21 14.67 -9.56
CA PHE A 207 6.77 14.47 -9.48
C PHE A 207 6.17 15.41 -8.44
N ASP A 208 5.11 16.10 -8.82
CA ASP A 208 4.33 16.95 -7.93
C ASP A 208 2.91 16.39 -7.79
N PRO A 209 2.56 15.81 -6.64
CA PRO A 209 1.24 15.19 -6.45
C PRO A 209 0.09 16.20 -6.57
N ALA A 210 0.31 17.48 -6.28
CA ALA A 210 -0.74 18.49 -6.32
C ALA A 210 -1.21 18.79 -7.75
N SER A 211 -0.31 18.67 -8.74
CA SER A 211 -0.61 18.96 -10.16
C SER A 211 -0.63 17.71 -11.04
N MET A 212 -0.02 16.59 -10.60
CA MET A 212 0.21 15.39 -11.41
C MET A 212 -0.62 14.17 -11.01
N LEU A 213 -1.41 14.27 -9.94
CA LEU A 213 -2.28 13.20 -9.48
C LEU A 213 -3.69 13.72 -9.21
N SER A 214 -4.71 13.00 -9.68
CA SER A 214 -6.11 13.35 -9.37
C SER A 214 -6.50 12.96 -7.95
N PRO A 215 -7.52 13.59 -7.37
CA PRO A 215 -8.22 13.02 -6.23
C PRO A 215 -8.77 11.62 -6.53
N LEU A 216 -9.08 10.86 -5.48
CA LEU A 216 -9.76 9.57 -5.59
C LEU A 216 -11.13 9.74 -6.25
N GLY A 217 -11.36 9.03 -7.35
CA GLY A 217 -12.60 9.12 -8.12
C GLY A 217 -12.95 7.85 -8.88
N ASP A 218 -14.12 7.85 -9.51
CA ASP A 218 -14.50 6.80 -10.44
C ASP A 218 -13.81 7.07 -11.80
N ASN A 219 -12.84 6.23 -12.11
CA ASN A 219 -12.06 6.32 -13.34
C ASN A 219 -12.25 5.08 -14.24
N GLY A 220 -13.31 4.32 -13.98
CA GLY A 220 -13.61 3.03 -14.58
C GLY A 220 -12.95 1.87 -13.80
N GLY A 221 -13.43 0.64 -14.06
CA GLY A 221 -13.07 -0.54 -13.29
C GLY A 221 -14.00 -0.79 -12.12
N ALA A 222 -13.67 -1.79 -11.29
CA ALA A 222 -14.54 -2.21 -10.18
C ALA A 222 -14.44 -1.29 -8.95
N THR A 223 -13.36 -0.53 -8.82
CA THR A 223 -13.05 0.27 -7.63
C THR A 223 -12.54 1.66 -8.00
N LYS A 224 -12.69 2.65 -7.10
CA LYS A 224 -12.18 4.02 -7.29
C LYS A 224 -10.66 4.06 -7.34
N THR A 225 -10.10 4.99 -8.11
CA THR A 225 -8.66 5.16 -8.30
C THR A 225 -8.24 6.62 -8.30
N CYS A 226 -6.93 6.88 -8.20
CA CYS A 226 -6.33 8.16 -8.54
C CYS A 226 -5.63 8.00 -9.90
N VAL A 227 -5.85 8.94 -10.83
CA VAL A 227 -5.22 8.91 -12.17
C VAL A 227 -4.12 9.95 -12.31
N LEU A 228 -3.16 9.66 -13.19
CA LEU A 228 -2.07 10.57 -13.51
C LEU A 228 -2.60 11.72 -14.39
N LEU A 229 -2.23 12.95 -14.05
CA LEU A 229 -2.57 14.16 -14.80
C LEU A 229 -1.38 14.63 -15.64
N GLY A 230 -1.67 15.17 -16.81
CA GLY A 230 -0.68 15.74 -17.73
C GLY A 230 0.15 14.70 -18.50
N ASP A 231 0.44 15.04 -19.79
CA ASP A 231 1.18 14.14 -20.67
C ASP A 231 2.67 14.08 -20.34
N ALA A 232 3.24 15.16 -19.80
CA ALA A 232 4.64 15.23 -19.35
C ALA A 232 4.90 14.62 -17.97
N ASN A 233 3.91 13.94 -17.38
CA ASN A 233 4.02 13.32 -16.08
C ASN A 233 5.10 12.24 -16.07
N PRO A 234 6.15 12.32 -15.22
CA PRO A 234 7.25 11.36 -15.21
C PRO A 234 6.80 9.93 -14.88
N ALA A 235 5.70 9.75 -14.15
CA ALA A 235 5.15 8.43 -13.90
C ALA A 235 4.76 7.68 -15.19
N ARG A 236 4.60 8.36 -16.32
CA ARG A 236 4.31 7.74 -17.62
C ARG A 236 5.54 7.24 -18.38
N GLN A 237 6.75 7.50 -17.86
CA GLN A 237 8.00 7.25 -18.60
C GLN A 237 8.92 6.23 -17.90
N TYR A 238 8.89 6.17 -16.57
CA TYR A 238 9.88 5.42 -15.77
C TYR A 238 9.33 4.16 -15.11
N GLY A 239 8.12 3.75 -15.49
CA GLY A 239 7.53 2.52 -14.98
C GLY A 239 8.06 1.25 -15.66
N MET A 240 7.68 0.12 -15.13
CA MET A 240 7.96 -1.20 -15.70
C MET A 240 7.03 -1.48 -16.89
N SER A 241 7.57 -2.14 -17.91
CA SER A 241 6.77 -2.70 -19.00
C SER A 241 5.93 -3.89 -18.54
N ALA A 242 4.93 -4.28 -19.31
CA ALA A 242 4.11 -5.46 -19.01
C ALA A 242 4.94 -6.75 -18.95
N SER A 243 6.02 -6.87 -19.75
CA SER A 243 6.93 -8.02 -19.71
C SER A 243 7.77 -8.06 -18.44
N GLU A 244 8.29 -6.92 -17.98
CA GLU A 244 9.04 -6.84 -16.71
C GLU A 244 8.13 -7.13 -15.52
N LEU A 245 6.90 -6.63 -15.51
CA LEU A 245 5.90 -6.94 -14.48
C LEU A 245 5.57 -8.44 -14.45
N LYS A 246 5.46 -9.09 -15.61
CA LYS A 246 5.25 -10.53 -15.69
C LYS A 246 6.42 -11.29 -15.06
N ILE A 247 7.66 -10.97 -15.44
CA ILE A 247 8.87 -11.59 -14.86
C ILE A 247 8.92 -11.37 -13.34
N LEU A 248 8.62 -10.15 -12.88
CA LEU A 248 8.55 -9.87 -11.45
C LEU A 248 7.51 -10.76 -10.76
N GLY A 249 6.31 -10.91 -11.34
CA GLY A 249 5.27 -11.79 -10.81
C GLY A 249 5.71 -13.25 -10.66
N GLU A 250 6.51 -13.74 -11.60
CA GLU A 250 7.08 -15.11 -11.55
C GLU A 250 8.12 -15.29 -10.43
N THR A 251 8.72 -14.19 -9.94
CA THR A 251 9.72 -14.20 -8.85
C THR A 251 9.12 -13.94 -7.47
N LEU A 252 7.86 -13.51 -7.38
CA LEU A 252 7.19 -13.32 -6.10
C LEU A 252 7.02 -14.66 -5.37
N ASP A 253 6.90 -14.58 -4.04
CA ASP A 253 6.76 -15.75 -3.18
C ASP A 253 5.73 -16.74 -3.74
N PRO A 254 6.11 -18.02 -3.99
CA PRO A 254 5.21 -19.04 -4.51
C PRO A 254 3.93 -19.24 -3.70
N ALA A 255 3.90 -18.82 -2.41
CA ALA A 255 2.70 -18.85 -1.59
C ALA A 255 1.56 -18.01 -2.18
N PHE A 256 1.86 -17.00 -3.00
CA PHE A 256 0.85 -16.15 -3.63
C PHE A 256 0.41 -16.66 -4.99
N GLY A 257 1.25 -17.37 -5.74
CA GLY A 257 0.90 -18.07 -6.99
C GLY A 257 0.31 -17.21 -8.12
N GLU A 258 0.42 -15.89 -8.00
CA GLU A 258 -0.20 -14.91 -8.88
C GLU A 258 0.87 -14.11 -9.62
N ALA A 259 0.78 -14.09 -10.93
CA ALA A 259 1.55 -13.16 -11.73
C ALA A 259 0.99 -11.73 -11.52
N VAL A 260 1.86 -10.74 -11.47
CA VAL A 260 1.44 -9.34 -11.54
C VAL A 260 0.75 -9.12 -12.88
N SER A 261 -0.48 -8.60 -12.84
CA SER A 261 -1.31 -8.48 -14.03
C SER A 261 -0.73 -7.53 -15.08
N ALA A 262 -0.88 -7.89 -16.35
CA ALA A 262 -0.61 -7.02 -17.48
C ALA A 262 -1.69 -5.93 -17.70
N ILE A 263 -2.72 -5.91 -16.85
CA ILE A 263 -3.75 -4.85 -16.79
C ILE A 263 -3.56 -3.99 -15.56
N ASP A 264 -4.13 -2.80 -15.57
CA ASP A 264 -4.15 -1.89 -14.43
C ASP A 264 -5.39 -2.12 -13.53
N GLN A 265 -5.55 -1.33 -12.47
CA GLN A 265 -6.69 -1.42 -11.55
C GLN A 265 -8.05 -1.16 -12.24
N THR A 266 -8.06 -0.43 -13.36
CA THR A 266 -9.28 -0.17 -14.14
C THR A 266 -9.57 -1.25 -15.20
N GLY A 267 -8.69 -2.23 -15.35
CA GLY A 267 -8.76 -3.26 -16.39
C GLY A 267 -8.11 -2.83 -17.73
N ALA A 268 -7.50 -1.65 -17.79
CA ALA A 268 -6.82 -1.19 -19.01
C ALA A 268 -5.47 -1.90 -19.20
N SER A 269 -5.14 -2.22 -20.46
CA SER A 269 -3.88 -2.90 -20.79
C SER A 269 -2.65 -2.04 -20.49
N ARG A 270 -1.64 -2.63 -19.86
CA ARG A 270 -0.29 -2.07 -19.71
C ARG A 270 0.63 -2.32 -20.91
N THR A 271 0.17 -3.08 -21.91
CA THR A 271 0.96 -3.40 -23.11
C THR A 271 1.41 -2.11 -23.82
N GLY A 272 2.71 -2.00 -24.09
CA GLY A 272 3.31 -0.81 -24.71
C GLY A 272 3.38 0.42 -23.83
N LYS A 273 3.14 0.30 -22.52
CA LYS A 273 3.19 1.40 -21.54
C LYS A 273 4.18 1.09 -20.42
N THR A 274 4.89 2.12 -19.98
CA THR A 274 5.83 2.10 -18.85
C THR A 274 5.34 3.07 -17.77
N VAL A 275 4.23 2.72 -17.10
CA VAL A 275 3.53 3.63 -16.19
C VAL A 275 3.65 3.16 -14.76
N ILE A 276 4.11 4.06 -13.89
CA ILE A 276 4.17 3.88 -12.43
C ILE A 276 2.78 4.09 -11.82
N GLY A 277 2.39 3.23 -10.89
CA GLY A 277 1.14 3.37 -10.15
C GLY A 277 0.05 2.39 -10.57
N ALA A 278 -1.12 2.53 -9.94
CA ALA A 278 -2.24 1.61 -10.10
C ALA A 278 -2.96 1.74 -11.45
N VAL A 279 -2.87 2.88 -12.13
CA VAL A 279 -3.63 3.20 -13.35
C VAL A 279 -2.72 3.71 -14.46
N VAL A 280 -2.96 3.28 -15.70
CA VAL A 280 -2.16 3.63 -16.90
C VAL A 280 -2.83 4.64 -17.85
N LYS A 281 -3.98 5.20 -17.46
CA LYS A 281 -4.70 6.22 -18.23
C LYS A 281 -4.06 7.58 -18.16
#